data_20c75d9b722ecd015ea796566e318c81
#
_entry.id   20c75d9b722ecd015ea796566e318c81
#
_cell.length_a   1.000
_cell.length_b   1.000
_cell.length_c   1.000
_cell.angle_alpha   90.00
_cell.angle_beta   90.00
_cell.angle_gamma   90.00
#
_symmetry.space_group_name_H-M   'P 1'
#
loop_
_entity.id
_entity.type
_entity.pdbx_description
1 polymer ?
#
loop_
_entity_poly.entity_id
_entity_poly.type
_entity_poly.pdbx_seq_one_letter_code
_entity_poly.pdbx_strand_id
1 'polypeptide(L)'
;RPGGGSSSPDLGVALGNDVYFEASTPAQGSELWRTDGSSVVLVADILPGEDSSDPDDLFAFQGRVYLNAYTHETGYELWAADTGGAQLVKDILPGTDGSNPDDWIPYQDQLYFPANDGSHGDELWKLAPPDHAAGIVIQGKSFKPSGRGVVKLKLACPSSEANGPCAGSLSLATAKAVKVKGKKRRFQLARADFSVPAG
;
A
#
# COMPACT_ATOMS: atom_id res chain seq x y z
N ARG A 1 -17.64 4.07 -17.34
CA ARG A 1 -18.31 5.38 -17.43
C ARG A 1 -19.71 5.21 -18.01
N PRO A 2 -20.77 5.56 -17.28
CA PRO A 2 -22.12 5.56 -17.86
C PRO A 2 -22.24 6.62 -18.98
N GLY A 3 -22.82 6.25 -20.11
CA GLY A 3 -22.98 7.14 -21.27
C GLY A 3 -22.04 6.86 -22.42
N GLY A 4 -22.05 7.72 -23.44
CA GLY A 4 -21.31 7.50 -24.70
C GLY A 4 -19.84 7.93 -24.71
N GLY A 5 -19.28 8.35 -23.58
CA GLY A 5 -17.88 8.76 -23.48
C GLY A 5 -16.94 7.61 -23.06
N SER A 6 -15.69 7.62 -23.54
CA SER A 6 -14.65 6.70 -23.05
C SER A 6 -14.15 7.13 -21.67
N SER A 7 -13.84 6.17 -20.81
CA SER A 7 -13.01 6.37 -19.61
C SER A 7 -11.54 6.15 -19.88
N SER A 8 -11.17 5.75 -21.10
CA SER A 8 -9.79 5.54 -21.57
C SER A 8 -8.92 4.83 -20.53
N PRO A 9 -9.33 3.64 -20.02
CA PRO A 9 -8.54 3.00 -19.00
C PRO A 9 -7.17 2.60 -19.57
N ASP A 10 -6.11 2.93 -18.86
CA ASP A 10 -4.79 2.41 -19.13
C ASP A 10 -4.47 1.23 -18.21
N LEU A 11 -3.66 0.30 -18.75
CA LEU A 11 -3.37 -0.96 -18.07
C LEU A 11 -2.53 -0.70 -16.82
N GLY A 12 -3.04 -1.21 -15.72
CA GLY A 12 -2.42 -1.05 -14.43
C GLY A 12 -1.76 -2.32 -13.92
N VAL A 13 -1.81 -2.53 -12.63
CA VAL A 13 -1.15 -3.60 -11.91
C VAL A 13 -2.10 -4.35 -10.99
N ALA A 14 -1.89 -5.66 -10.85
CA ALA A 14 -2.62 -6.47 -9.89
C ALA A 14 -1.97 -6.43 -8.51
N LEU A 15 -2.77 -6.20 -7.47
CA LEU A 15 -2.36 -6.30 -6.07
C LEU A 15 -3.43 -7.04 -5.26
N GLY A 16 -3.09 -8.21 -4.76
CA GLY A 16 -4.04 -9.07 -4.05
C GLY A 16 -5.16 -9.58 -4.98
N ASN A 17 -6.40 -9.20 -4.70
CA ASN A 17 -7.55 -9.53 -5.53
C ASN A 17 -8.03 -8.36 -6.40
N ASP A 18 -7.35 -7.24 -6.34
CA ASP A 18 -7.70 -6.02 -7.07
C ASP A 18 -6.75 -5.77 -8.24
N VAL A 19 -7.27 -5.14 -9.29
CA VAL A 19 -6.48 -4.53 -10.36
C VAL A 19 -6.60 -3.02 -10.21
N TYR A 20 -5.47 -2.34 -10.13
CA TYR A 20 -5.34 -0.89 -10.10
C TYR A 20 -5.02 -0.39 -11.49
N PHE A 21 -5.63 0.69 -11.89
CA PHE A 21 -5.51 1.24 -13.24
C PHE A 21 -5.87 2.73 -13.28
N GLU A 22 -5.36 3.43 -14.27
CA GLU A 22 -5.81 4.78 -14.59
C GLU A 22 -7.15 4.75 -15.32
N ALA A 23 -8.04 5.68 -15.01
CA ALA A 23 -9.23 5.93 -15.83
C ALA A 23 -9.77 7.35 -15.60
N SER A 24 -10.41 7.90 -16.63
CA SER A 24 -10.92 9.25 -16.59
C SER A 24 -12.43 9.35 -16.43
N THR A 25 -12.87 10.38 -15.69
CA THR A 25 -14.25 10.83 -15.63
C THR A 25 -14.34 12.34 -15.88
N PRO A 26 -15.50 12.90 -16.27
CA PRO A 26 -15.63 14.33 -16.44
C PRO A 26 -15.51 15.14 -15.16
N ALA A 27 -15.72 14.51 -14.01
CA ALA A 27 -15.77 15.18 -12.72
C ALA A 27 -14.43 15.13 -11.96
N GLN A 28 -13.57 14.13 -12.27
CA GLN A 28 -12.31 13.93 -11.58
C GLN A 28 -11.10 13.90 -12.52
N GLY A 29 -11.25 14.14 -13.83
CA GLY A 29 -10.13 13.93 -14.73
C GLY A 29 -9.68 12.46 -14.80
N SER A 30 -8.41 12.22 -15.12
CA SER A 30 -7.73 10.92 -15.07
C SER A 30 -7.14 10.69 -13.69
N GLU A 31 -7.64 9.66 -13.01
CA GLU A 31 -7.30 9.35 -11.63
C GLU A 31 -7.05 7.84 -11.42
N LEU A 32 -6.63 7.47 -10.20
CA LEU A 32 -6.36 6.08 -9.85
C LEU A 32 -7.65 5.35 -9.44
N TRP A 33 -7.95 4.28 -10.15
CA TRP A 33 -9.09 3.40 -9.92
C TRP A 33 -8.66 1.98 -9.60
N ARG A 34 -9.53 1.20 -9.01
CA ARG A 34 -9.36 -0.24 -8.83
C ARG A 34 -10.64 -1.02 -9.09
N THR A 35 -10.48 -2.31 -9.40
CA THR A 35 -11.58 -3.27 -9.53
C THR A 35 -11.21 -4.60 -8.90
N ASP A 36 -12.20 -5.23 -8.25
CA ASP A 36 -12.16 -6.61 -7.76
C ASP A 36 -12.81 -7.60 -8.75
N GLY A 37 -13.14 -7.12 -9.97
CA GLY A 37 -13.88 -7.87 -11.00
C GLY A 37 -15.39 -7.78 -10.86
N SER A 38 -15.92 -7.25 -9.75
CA SER A 38 -17.35 -7.08 -9.51
C SER A 38 -17.77 -5.61 -9.45
N SER A 39 -16.88 -4.77 -8.95
CA SER A 39 -17.08 -3.33 -8.79
C SER A 39 -15.85 -2.56 -9.25
N VAL A 40 -16.07 -1.30 -9.65
CA VAL A 40 -14.99 -0.34 -9.95
C VAL A 40 -15.11 0.81 -8.96
N VAL A 41 -14.01 1.13 -8.31
CA VAL A 41 -13.95 2.13 -7.23
C VAL A 41 -12.81 3.11 -7.49
N LEU A 42 -13.07 4.40 -7.32
CA LEU A 42 -12.03 5.43 -7.26
C LEU A 42 -11.17 5.16 -6.01
N VAL A 43 -9.87 4.99 -6.19
CA VAL A 43 -8.93 4.80 -5.09
C VAL A 43 -8.62 6.14 -4.43
N ALA A 44 -8.30 7.11 -5.26
CA ALA A 44 -8.05 8.49 -4.84
C ALA A 44 -8.33 9.46 -5.99
N ASP A 45 -8.84 10.62 -5.65
CA ASP A 45 -8.89 11.84 -6.45
C ASP A 45 -7.63 12.63 -6.04
N ILE A 46 -6.48 12.27 -6.67
CA ILE A 46 -5.16 12.79 -6.28
C ILE A 46 -5.07 14.28 -6.60
N LEU A 47 -5.64 14.69 -7.74
CA LEU A 47 -5.77 16.09 -8.12
C LEU A 47 -7.27 16.46 -8.15
N PRO A 48 -7.83 16.94 -7.02
CA PRO A 48 -9.27 17.13 -6.90
C PRO A 48 -9.85 18.10 -7.94
N GLY A 49 -10.89 17.64 -8.63
CA GLY A 49 -11.61 18.43 -9.64
C GLY A 49 -11.64 17.78 -11.02
N GLU A 50 -11.76 18.61 -12.06
CA GLU A 50 -11.81 18.15 -13.45
C GLU A 50 -10.41 17.93 -14.05
N ASP A 51 -9.38 18.43 -13.38
CA ASP A 51 -7.99 18.23 -13.77
C ASP A 51 -7.54 16.79 -13.46
N SER A 52 -6.45 16.36 -14.09
CA SER A 52 -5.98 15.00 -14.02
C SER A 52 -4.70 14.88 -13.21
N SER A 53 -4.58 13.87 -12.37
CA SER A 53 -3.31 13.49 -11.77
C SER A 53 -2.47 12.58 -12.68
N ASP A 54 -3.07 12.06 -13.76
CA ASP A 54 -2.43 11.18 -14.76
C ASP A 54 -1.52 10.14 -14.11
N PRO A 55 -2.06 9.25 -13.26
CA PRO A 55 -1.27 8.25 -12.56
C PRO A 55 -0.67 7.25 -13.55
N ASP A 56 0.64 7.15 -13.57
CA ASP A 56 1.40 6.34 -14.52
C ASP A 56 2.42 5.45 -13.82
N ASP A 57 3.04 4.52 -14.59
CA ASP A 57 4.09 3.61 -14.10
C ASP A 57 3.69 2.83 -12.84
N LEU A 58 2.47 2.30 -12.80
CA LEU A 58 1.94 1.57 -11.67
C LEU A 58 2.72 0.29 -11.39
N PHE A 59 3.25 0.14 -10.19
CA PHE A 59 4.03 -1.02 -9.77
C PHE A 59 3.62 -1.56 -8.40
N ALA A 60 3.26 -2.85 -8.33
CA ALA A 60 2.90 -3.50 -7.07
C ALA A 60 4.14 -4.00 -6.34
N PHE A 61 4.35 -3.50 -5.12
CA PHE A 61 5.46 -3.91 -4.27
C PHE A 61 5.05 -3.91 -2.80
N GLN A 62 5.32 -5.00 -2.11
CA GLN A 62 5.10 -5.17 -0.66
C GLN A 62 3.73 -4.68 -0.15
N GLY A 63 2.66 -5.03 -0.87
CA GLY A 63 1.29 -4.74 -0.44
C GLY A 63 0.80 -3.33 -0.76
N ARG A 64 1.54 -2.57 -1.55
CA ARG A 64 1.16 -1.26 -2.09
C ARG A 64 1.36 -1.19 -3.59
N VAL A 65 0.69 -0.25 -4.23
CA VAL A 65 0.94 0.18 -5.60
C VAL A 65 1.72 1.48 -5.53
N TYR A 66 2.93 1.50 -6.09
CA TYR A 66 3.73 2.70 -6.29
C TYR A 66 3.46 3.22 -7.69
N LEU A 67 3.47 4.52 -7.84
CA LEU A 67 3.11 5.19 -9.08
C LEU A 67 3.72 6.60 -9.13
N ASN A 68 3.82 7.11 -10.33
CA ASN A 68 4.05 8.50 -10.62
C ASN A 68 2.69 9.21 -10.75
N ALA A 69 2.49 10.37 -10.11
CA ALA A 69 1.25 11.12 -10.28
C ALA A 69 1.47 12.62 -10.06
N TYR A 70 0.68 13.41 -10.77
CA TYR A 70 0.81 14.85 -10.83
C TYR A 70 -0.09 15.57 -9.81
N THR A 71 0.44 16.66 -9.23
CA THR A 71 -0.36 17.73 -8.62
C THR A 71 0.18 19.10 -9.00
N HIS A 72 -0.67 20.12 -8.91
CA HIS A 72 -0.24 21.51 -9.16
C HIS A 72 0.84 22.01 -8.20
N GLU A 73 0.93 21.41 -7.03
CA GLU A 73 1.86 21.84 -5.98
C GLU A 73 3.23 21.18 -6.11
N THR A 74 3.29 19.93 -6.57
CA THR A 74 4.52 19.13 -6.53
C THR A 74 5.02 18.68 -7.91
N GLY A 75 4.23 18.89 -8.97
CA GLY A 75 4.53 18.23 -10.26
C GLY A 75 4.32 16.73 -10.18
N TYR A 76 4.99 15.97 -11.03
CA TYR A 76 4.97 14.50 -11.03
C TYR A 76 5.93 13.95 -9.98
N GLU A 77 5.40 13.28 -8.97
CA GLU A 77 6.16 12.77 -7.84
C GLU A 77 5.80 11.33 -7.47
N LEU A 78 6.57 10.76 -6.51
CA LEU A 78 6.37 9.42 -6.01
C LEU A 78 5.17 9.33 -5.10
N TRP A 79 4.17 8.56 -5.51
CA TRP A 79 2.97 8.22 -4.74
C TRP A 79 2.90 6.74 -4.41
N ALA A 80 2.13 6.41 -3.40
CA ALA A 80 1.78 5.03 -3.07
C ALA A 80 0.30 4.91 -2.72
N ALA A 81 -0.32 3.81 -3.16
CA ALA A 81 -1.73 3.53 -2.96
C ALA A 81 -1.97 2.12 -2.42
N ASP A 82 -3.07 1.98 -1.71
CA ASP A 82 -3.66 0.71 -1.30
C ASP A 82 -5.19 0.82 -1.29
N THR A 83 -5.89 -0.12 -0.67
CA THR A 83 -7.36 -0.08 -0.58
C THR A 83 -7.90 1.09 0.26
N GLY A 84 -7.05 1.77 1.01
CA GLY A 84 -7.39 2.93 1.85
C GLY A 84 -7.24 4.28 1.15
N GLY A 85 -6.65 4.32 -0.04
CA GLY A 85 -6.42 5.54 -0.82
C GLY A 85 -5.00 5.66 -1.36
N ALA A 86 -4.63 6.86 -1.83
CA ALA A 86 -3.28 7.19 -2.26
C ALA A 86 -2.68 8.31 -1.41
N GLN A 87 -1.35 8.31 -1.29
CA GLN A 87 -0.61 9.33 -0.56
C GLN A 87 0.73 9.63 -1.24
N LEU A 88 1.15 10.88 -1.18
CA LEU A 88 2.49 11.29 -1.57
C LEU A 88 3.50 10.59 -0.65
N VAL A 89 4.41 9.82 -1.23
CA VAL A 89 5.50 9.16 -0.46
C VAL A 89 6.62 10.16 -0.22
N LYS A 90 6.98 10.88 -1.27
CA LYS A 90 8.05 11.87 -1.20
C LYS A 90 7.91 12.86 -2.34
N ASP A 91 8.01 14.13 -2.00
CA ASP A 91 8.32 15.23 -2.91
C ASP A 91 9.85 15.24 -3.07
N ILE A 92 10.34 14.61 -4.15
CA ILE A 92 11.77 14.44 -4.44
C ILE A 92 12.35 15.72 -5.02
N LEU A 93 11.61 16.35 -5.94
CA LEU A 93 11.95 17.66 -6.52
C LEU A 93 10.94 18.71 -6.05
N PRO A 94 11.19 19.38 -4.92
CA PRO A 94 10.26 20.37 -4.40
C PRO A 94 9.91 21.47 -5.40
N GLY A 95 8.62 21.67 -5.64
CA GLY A 95 8.09 22.65 -6.58
C GLY A 95 7.19 22.01 -7.62
N THR A 96 6.98 22.67 -8.74
CA THR A 96 6.00 22.28 -9.75
C THR A 96 6.58 21.45 -10.90
N ASP A 97 7.90 21.24 -10.93
CA ASP A 97 8.57 20.60 -12.07
C ASP A 97 8.47 19.07 -12.02
N GLY A 98 8.48 18.48 -10.83
CA GLY A 98 8.34 17.04 -10.63
C GLY A 98 9.61 16.22 -10.87
N SER A 99 9.77 15.17 -10.09
CA SER A 99 10.94 14.26 -10.16
C SER A 99 10.77 13.11 -11.17
N ASN A 100 9.56 12.86 -11.66
CA ASN A 100 9.20 11.85 -12.65
C ASN A 100 9.78 10.44 -12.35
N PRO A 101 9.46 9.82 -11.22
CA PRO A 101 9.91 8.47 -10.91
C PRO A 101 9.25 7.44 -11.82
N ASP A 102 10.04 6.53 -12.42
CA ASP A 102 9.60 5.49 -13.33
C ASP A 102 10.43 4.19 -13.20
N ASP A 103 10.34 3.25 -14.14
CA ASP A 103 11.23 2.08 -14.31
C ASP A 103 11.57 1.30 -13.02
N TRP A 104 10.55 0.94 -12.26
CA TRP A 104 10.66 0.28 -10.95
C TRP A 104 11.40 -1.05 -10.98
N ILE A 105 12.45 -1.19 -10.19
CA ILE A 105 13.24 -2.42 -10.07
C ILE A 105 13.21 -2.93 -8.63
N PRO A 106 12.49 -4.01 -8.33
CA PRO A 106 12.53 -4.65 -7.02
C PRO A 106 13.81 -5.45 -6.85
N TYR A 107 14.55 -5.20 -5.77
CA TYR A 107 15.75 -5.96 -5.42
C TYR A 107 15.93 -6.02 -3.90
N GLN A 108 16.04 -7.23 -3.33
CA GLN A 108 16.28 -7.48 -1.89
C GLN A 108 15.37 -6.64 -0.98
N ASP A 109 14.08 -6.82 -1.02
CA ASP A 109 13.11 -6.09 -0.19
C ASP A 109 13.13 -4.55 -0.32
N GLN A 110 13.77 -4.02 -1.35
CA GLN A 110 13.83 -2.60 -1.67
C GLN A 110 13.33 -2.37 -3.10
N LEU A 111 12.75 -1.20 -3.34
CA LEU A 111 12.34 -0.75 -4.66
C LEU A 111 13.31 0.33 -5.13
N TYR A 112 13.93 0.11 -6.27
CA TYR A 112 14.82 1.08 -6.92
C TYR A 112 14.11 1.70 -8.11
N PHE A 113 14.42 2.96 -8.38
CA PHE A 113 13.84 3.73 -9.48
C PHE A 113 14.71 4.95 -9.80
N PRO A 114 14.77 5.42 -11.03
CA PRO A 114 15.34 6.71 -11.36
C PRO A 114 14.38 7.84 -10.95
N ALA A 115 14.92 8.98 -10.55
CA ALA A 115 14.18 10.22 -10.35
C ALA A 115 15.12 11.42 -10.32
N ASN A 116 14.60 12.58 -10.73
CA ASN A 116 15.34 13.82 -10.79
C ASN A 116 15.22 14.62 -9.49
N ASP A 117 16.32 15.03 -8.90
CA ASP A 117 16.33 15.86 -7.69
C ASP A 117 16.53 17.37 -7.99
N GLY A 118 16.57 17.74 -9.26
CA GLY A 118 16.77 19.11 -9.72
C GLY A 118 18.23 19.60 -9.66
N SER A 119 19.15 18.79 -9.13
CA SER A 119 20.55 19.17 -8.92
C SER A 119 21.53 18.34 -9.72
N HIS A 120 21.22 17.05 -9.91
CA HIS A 120 22.12 16.07 -10.51
C HIS A 120 21.54 15.40 -11.77
N GLY A 121 20.31 15.73 -12.16
CA GLY A 121 19.56 15.01 -13.20
C GLY A 121 18.90 13.76 -12.64
N ASP A 122 18.72 12.73 -13.47
CA ASP A 122 18.10 11.47 -13.06
C ASP A 122 19.13 10.61 -12.33
N GLU A 123 18.86 10.37 -11.06
CA GLU A 123 19.70 9.56 -10.18
C GLU A 123 18.97 8.30 -9.73
N LEU A 124 19.71 7.27 -9.36
CA LEU A 124 19.12 6.05 -8.81
C LEU A 124 18.68 6.26 -7.37
N TRP A 125 17.39 6.27 -7.17
CA TRP A 125 16.75 6.33 -5.86
C TRP A 125 16.43 4.93 -5.32
N LYS A 126 16.25 4.88 -4.02
CA LYS A 126 15.87 3.68 -3.32
C LYS A 126 14.77 3.99 -2.32
N LEU A 127 13.64 3.31 -2.48
CA LEU A 127 12.62 3.25 -1.45
C LEU A 127 12.95 2.08 -0.53
N ALA A 128 13.24 2.39 0.72
CA ALA A 128 13.25 1.38 1.75
C ALA A 128 11.82 0.81 1.88
N PRO A 129 11.66 -0.49 2.17
CA PRO A 129 10.33 -1.02 2.42
C PRO A 129 9.62 -0.10 3.40
N PRO A 130 8.32 0.20 3.19
CA PRO A 130 7.55 0.81 4.25
C PRO A 130 7.81 -0.05 5.48
N ASP A 131 8.11 0.58 6.59
CA ASP A 131 8.53 -0.12 7.80
C ASP A 131 7.36 -0.97 8.35
N HIS A 132 6.99 -2.00 7.60
CA HIS A 132 5.99 -2.98 8.00
C HIS A 132 6.52 -3.93 9.08
N ALA A 133 7.83 -3.93 9.29
CA ALA A 133 8.49 -4.89 10.16
C ALA A 133 8.90 -4.31 11.50
N ALA A 134 9.06 -3.00 11.60
CA ALA A 134 9.55 -2.39 12.83
C ALA A 134 8.47 -2.29 13.92
N GLY A 135 7.20 -2.42 13.54
CA GLY A 135 6.18 -1.89 14.39
C GLY A 135 5.74 -2.77 15.54
N ILE A 136 5.59 -4.06 15.41
CA ILE A 136 4.93 -4.79 16.48
C ILE A 136 5.80 -5.87 17.09
N VAL A 137 6.26 -5.60 18.28
CA VAL A 137 6.90 -6.60 19.12
C VAL A 137 5.84 -7.40 19.86
N ILE A 138 5.69 -8.68 19.49
CA ILE A 138 4.93 -9.62 20.30
C ILE A 138 5.82 -10.06 21.46
N GLN A 139 5.56 -9.56 22.65
CA GLN A 139 6.30 -9.95 23.83
C GLN A 139 5.91 -11.36 24.29
N GLY A 140 6.84 -12.31 24.15
CA GLY A 140 6.69 -13.69 24.59
C GLY A 140 6.97 -14.73 23.50
N LYS A 141 7.63 -15.82 23.90
CA LYS A 141 8.01 -16.92 22.97
C LYS A 141 6.93 -17.99 22.81
N SER A 142 5.94 -18.02 23.68
CA SER A 142 4.80 -18.94 23.61
C SER A 142 3.63 -18.40 24.43
N PHE A 143 2.42 -18.65 23.94
CA PHE A 143 1.20 -18.20 24.56
C PHE A 143 0.34 -19.42 24.90
N LYS A 144 -0.07 -19.52 26.16
CA LYS A 144 -1.04 -20.53 26.60
C LYS A 144 -2.41 -19.87 26.73
N PRO A 145 -3.45 -20.43 26.15
CA PRO A 145 -4.80 -19.93 26.38
C PRO A 145 -5.19 -20.12 27.85
N SER A 146 -5.96 -19.18 28.41
CA SER A 146 -6.61 -19.36 29.70
C SER A 146 -7.60 -20.54 29.66
N GLY A 147 -8.06 -20.96 30.79
CA GLY A 147 -9.10 -22.01 30.85
C GLY A 147 -10.40 -21.69 30.11
N ARG A 148 -10.57 -20.43 29.67
CA ARG A 148 -11.67 -19.95 28.80
C ARG A 148 -11.26 -19.81 27.34
N GLY A 149 -10.09 -20.31 26.95
CA GLY A 149 -9.58 -20.23 25.58
C GLY A 149 -9.07 -18.86 25.15
N VAL A 150 -8.93 -17.89 26.07
CA VAL A 150 -8.46 -16.54 25.75
C VAL A 150 -6.93 -16.49 25.78
N VAL A 151 -6.32 -16.01 24.72
CA VAL A 151 -4.90 -15.66 24.64
C VAL A 151 -4.79 -14.13 24.69
N LYS A 152 -4.07 -13.62 25.70
CA LYS A 152 -3.74 -12.20 25.78
C LYS A 152 -2.36 -11.98 25.18
N LEU A 153 -2.29 -11.10 24.19
CA LEU A 153 -1.04 -10.66 23.57
C LEU A 153 -0.79 -9.21 23.97
N LYS A 154 0.45 -8.90 24.31
CA LYS A 154 0.88 -7.52 24.49
C LYS A 154 1.57 -7.09 23.20
N LEU A 155 0.99 -6.11 22.53
CA LEU A 155 1.52 -5.50 21.33
C LEU A 155 2.12 -4.15 21.73
N ALA A 156 3.25 -3.81 21.17
CA ALA A 156 3.88 -2.50 21.32
C ALA A 156 4.28 -1.99 19.95
N CYS A 157 4.00 -0.72 19.69
CA CYS A 157 4.48 0.02 18.55
C CYS A 157 5.70 0.81 19.00
N PRO A 158 6.87 0.70 18.35
CA PRO A 158 8.04 1.46 18.74
C PRO A 158 7.82 2.97 18.63
N SER A 159 8.44 3.74 19.51
CA SER A 159 8.39 5.20 19.50
C SER A 159 9.11 5.83 18.29
N SER A 160 9.87 5.02 17.54
CA SER A 160 10.54 5.45 16.31
C SER A 160 9.62 5.50 15.07
N GLU A 161 8.36 5.04 15.22
CA GLU A 161 7.39 5.14 14.14
C GLU A 161 6.97 6.61 13.94
N ALA A 162 7.53 7.24 12.91
CA ALA A 162 7.25 8.63 12.60
C ALA A 162 5.90 8.85 11.90
N ASN A 163 5.26 7.78 11.40
CA ASN A 163 4.14 7.86 10.46
C ASN A 163 2.78 7.42 11.02
N GLY A 164 2.60 7.42 12.33
CA GLY A 164 1.30 7.13 12.94
C GLY A 164 1.23 5.76 13.63
N PRO A 165 0.02 5.27 13.93
CA PRO A 165 -0.14 4.04 14.69
C PRO A 165 0.26 2.79 13.90
N CYS A 166 0.87 1.81 14.58
CA CYS A 166 1.08 0.50 13.99
C CYS A 166 -0.25 -0.23 13.86
N ALA A 167 -0.65 -0.54 12.64
CA ALA A 167 -1.88 -1.26 12.35
C ALA A 167 -1.62 -2.53 11.53
N GLY A 168 -2.50 -3.50 11.65
CA GLY A 168 -2.38 -4.74 10.88
C GLY A 168 -3.37 -5.81 11.29
N SER A 169 -3.18 -7.02 10.79
CA SER A 169 -3.99 -8.17 11.19
C SER A 169 -3.15 -9.25 11.85
N LEU A 170 -3.66 -9.80 12.96
CA LEU A 170 -3.04 -10.90 13.68
C LEU A 170 -3.84 -12.18 13.45
N SER A 171 -3.15 -13.23 13.01
CA SER A 171 -3.71 -14.57 12.91
C SER A 171 -3.09 -15.52 13.91
N LEU A 172 -3.92 -16.20 14.70
CA LEU A 172 -3.51 -17.27 15.59
C LEU A 172 -3.85 -18.61 14.95
N ALA A 173 -2.88 -19.51 14.88
CA ALA A 173 -3.08 -20.86 14.39
C ALA A 173 -2.40 -21.87 15.32
N THR A 174 -2.78 -23.15 15.22
CA THR A 174 -2.07 -24.20 15.96
C THR A 174 -0.64 -24.33 15.43
N ALA A 175 0.36 -24.29 16.32
CA ALA A 175 1.77 -24.44 15.95
C ALA A 175 2.08 -25.81 15.31
N LYS A 176 1.38 -26.85 15.78
CA LYS A 176 1.47 -28.22 15.25
C LYS A 176 0.12 -28.65 14.69
N ALA A 177 0.15 -29.50 13.67
CA ALA A 177 -1.06 -30.10 13.14
C ALA A 177 -1.72 -30.99 14.20
N VAL A 178 -3.01 -30.74 14.45
CA VAL A 178 -3.83 -31.52 15.40
C VAL A 178 -4.53 -32.66 14.66
N LYS A 179 -4.55 -33.84 15.24
CA LYS A 179 -5.23 -34.99 14.65
C LYS A 179 -6.72 -34.94 14.99
N VAL A 180 -7.56 -34.75 13.98
CA VAL A 180 -9.02 -34.76 14.13
C VAL A 180 -9.60 -35.78 13.17
N LYS A 181 -10.39 -36.73 13.69
CA LYS A 181 -10.95 -37.87 12.91
C LYS A 181 -9.91 -38.52 12.01
N GLY A 182 -8.72 -38.84 12.59
CA GLY A 182 -7.64 -39.53 11.90
C GLY A 182 -6.77 -38.70 10.97
N LYS A 183 -7.16 -37.46 10.63
CA LYS A 183 -6.42 -36.56 9.71
C LYS A 183 -5.70 -35.45 10.49
N LYS A 184 -4.43 -35.20 10.15
CA LYS A 184 -3.67 -34.04 10.68
C LYS A 184 -4.11 -32.76 10.01
N ARG A 185 -4.51 -31.75 10.77
CA ARG A 185 -4.89 -30.41 10.29
C ARG A 185 -4.30 -29.31 11.18
N ARG A 186 -3.97 -28.17 10.57
CA ARG A 186 -3.73 -26.93 11.30
C ARG A 186 -5.03 -26.15 11.32
N PHE A 187 -5.35 -25.55 12.44
CA PHE A 187 -6.53 -24.72 12.60
C PHE A 187 -6.12 -23.27 12.84
N GLN A 188 -6.77 -22.37 12.13
CA GLN A 188 -6.75 -20.96 12.47
C GLN A 188 -7.69 -20.79 13.67
N LEU A 189 -7.15 -20.27 14.75
CA LEU A 189 -7.87 -20.15 16.03
C LEU A 189 -8.58 -18.80 16.14
N ALA A 190 -7.95 -17.75 15.61
CA ALA A 190 -8.50 -16.40 15.61
C ALA A 190 -7.82 -15.54 14.53
N ARG A 191 -8.52 -14.51 14.10
CA ARG A 191 -7.99 -13.39 13.35
C ARG A 191 -8.58 -12.12 13.92
N ALA A 192 -7.79 -11.10 14.09
CA ALA A 192 -8.24 -9.79 14.52
C ALA A 192 -7.37 -8.72 13.86
N ASP A 193 -8.00 -7.65 13.45
CA ASP A 193 -7.30 -6.44 13.04
C ASP A 193 -7.02 -5.59 14.29
N PHE A 194 -5.94 -4.85 14.27
CA PHE A 194 -5.52 -4.03 15.40
C PHE A 194 -4.92 -2.70 14.93
N SER A 195 -4.95 -1.71 15.80
CA SER A 195 -4.21 -0.46 15.68
C SER A 195 -3.64 -0.11 17.06
N VAL A 196 -2.33 0.11 17.13
CA VAL A 196 -1.62 0.46 18.38
C VAL A 196 -1.01 1.85 18.16
N PRO A 197 -1.33 2.86 18.99
CA PRO A 197 -0.68 4.17 18.90
C PRO A 197 0.83 4.07 18.98
N ALA A 198 1.53 4.97 18.31
CA ALA A 198 2.98 5.12 18.48
C ALA A 198 3.27 5.51 19.93
N GLY A 199 4.22 4.84 20.56
CA GLY A 199 4.58 5.01 21.96
C GLY A 199 5.44 6.24 22.24
#